data_e892a7d58e677097c7823e77e2e50ee9
#
_entry.id   e892a7d58e677097c7823e77e2e50ee9
#
_cell.length_a   1.000
_cell.length_b   1.000
_cell.length_c   1.000
_cell.angle_alpha   90.00
_cell.angle_beta   90.00
_cell.angle_gamma   90.00
#
_symmetry.space_group_name_H-M   'P 1'
#
loop_
_entity.id
_entity.type
_entity.pdbx_description
1 polymer ?
#
loop_
_entity_poly.entity_id
_entity_poly.type
_entity_poly.pdbx_seq_one_letter_code
_entity_poly.pdbx_strand_id
1 'polypeptide(L)'
;MKVMKFGGTSVGTPQRMKNVVGLITDNDQKIVVLSAMSGTTNTLVEISDYLYKKNPEGANEYINILEAKYKQHVDELYNTDEYKQKTLEFIKKEFDYLRSFTKGIFTMFEEKIIVGQGEILSTNMVTNYLLEQGYNAALIPALEYMRTDKNGEPDLEYIREKIKVQLDAIPGKDIYITQGFICRNAYGEVDNLQRGGSDYTASLIGAAVNASEIQIWTDIDGMHNNDPRYVEN
;
A
#
# COMPACT_ATOMS: atom_id res chain seq x y z
N MET A 1 -5.31 -20.74 -1.22
CA MET A 1 -4.66 -19.40 -1.25
C MET A 1 -4.91 -18.72 0.09
N LYS A 2 -3.88 -18.15 0.71
CA LYS A 2 -3.98 -17.37 1.95
C LYS A 2 -3.98 -15.88 1.64
N VAL A 3 -4.54 -15.07 2.53
CA VAL A 3 -4.39 -13.60 2.49
C VAL A 3 -3.66 -13.16 3.74
N MET A 4 -2.58 -12.40 3.58
CA MET A 4 -1.77 -11.90 4.69
C MET A 4 -1.71 -10.38 4.62
N LYS A 5 -1.93 -9.69 5.74
CA LYS A 5 -1.82 -8.23 5.80
C LYS A 5 -0.70 -7.82 6.75
N PHE A 6 0.11 -6.87 6.33
CA PHE A 6 1.15 -6.27 7.16
C PHE A 6 0.94 -4.76 7.28
N GLY A 7 0.98 -4.27 8.51
CA GLY A 7 0.83 -2.85 8.84
C GLY A 7 2.05 -2.00 8.51
N GLY A 8 1.91 -0.68 8.62
CA GLY A 8 2.97 0.26 8.30
C GLY A 8 4.23 0.11 9.16
N THR A 9 4.08 -0.32 10.41
CA THR A 9 5.21 -0.65 11.29
C THR A 9 5.98 -1.85 10.78
N SER A 10 5.30 -2.85 10.22
CA SER A 10 5.92 -4.07 9.66
C SER A 10 6.75 -3.80 8.40
N VAL A 11 6.45 -2.75 7.65
CA VAL A 11 7.18 -2.35 6.43
C VAL A 11 7.89 -1.01 6.58
N GLY A 12 8.01 -0.49 7.80
CA GLY A 12 8.46 0.87 8.09
C GLY A 12 9.97 1.12 7.90
N THR A 13 10.76 0.08 7.73
CA THR A 13 12.20 0.17 7.45
C THR A 13 12.64 -0.93 6.50
N PRO A 14 13.79 -0.78 5.80
CA PRO A 14 14.35 -1.83 4.94
C PRO A 14 14.50 -3.18 5.64
N GLN A 15 15.00 -3.18 6.88
CA GLN A 15 15.15 -4.42 7.64
C GLN A 15 13.81 -5.08 7.94
N ARG A 16 12.77 -4.31 8.25
CA ARG A 16 11.43 -4.84 8.49
C ARG A 16 10.80 -5.38 7.21
N MET A 17 11.01 -4.73 6.06
CA MET A 17 10.59 -5.27 4.76
C MET A 17 11.26 -6.62 4.49
N LYS A 18 12.58 -6.76 4.75
CA LYS A 18 13.29 -8.04 4.64
C LYS A 18 12.71 -9.12 5.57
N ASN A 19 12.32 -8.73 6.78
CA ASN A 19 11.66 -9.65 7.71
C ASN A 19 10.29 -10.11 7.21
N VAL A 20 9.46 -9.17 6.68
CA VAL A 20 8.17 -9.51 6.04
C VAL A 20 8.38 -10.49 4.90
N VAL A 21 9.37 -10.24 4.02
CA VAL A 21 9.69 -11.15 2.92
C VAL A 21 10.03 -12.54 3.44
N GLY A 22 10.80 -12.67 4.53
CA GLY A 22 11.09 -13.96 5.16
C GLY A 22 9.85 -14.71 5.69
N LEU A 23 8.78 -13.97 6.05
CA LEU A 23 7.52 -14.57 6.54
C LEU A 23 6.58 -15.02 5.41
N ILE A 24 6.67 -14.39 4.23
CA ILE A 24 5.74 -14.65 3.12
C ILE A 24 6.31 -15.59 2.05
N THR A 25 7.54 -16.05 2.19
CA THR A 25 8.25 -16.88 1.20
C THR A 25 8.23 -18.38 1.51
N ASP A 26 7.19 -18.83 2.19
CA ASP A 26 6.86 -20.27 2.29
C ASP A 26 6.26 -20.79 0.96
N ASN A 27 5.96 -22.10 0.90
CA ASN A 27 5.47 -22.76 -0.33
C ASN A 27 3.98 -22.53 -0.62
N ASP A 28 3.26 -21.78 0.22
CA ASP A 28 1.83 -21.54 0.02
C ASP A 28 1.59 -20.34 -0.92
N GLN A 29 0.67 -20.50 -1.86
CA GLN A 29 0.22 -19.36 -2.68
C GLN A 29 -0.55 -18.35 -1.82
N LYS A 30 -0.23 -17.07 -1.96
CA LYS A 30 -0.82 -16.01 -1.12
C LYS A 30 -0.99 -14.66 -1.83
N ILE A 31 -1.92 -13.89 -1.31
CA ILE A 31 -2.06 -12.45 -1.59
C ILE A 31 -1.60 -11.71 -0.33
N VAL A 32 -0.68 -10.77 -0.50
CA VAL A 32 -0.10 -9.99 0.59
C VAL A 32 -0.51 -8.53 0.46
N VAL A 33 -1.28 -8.06 1.42
CA VAL A 33 -1.76 -6.68 1.51
C VAL A 33 -0.80 -5.87 2.36
N LEU A 34 -0.25 -4.81 1.81
CA LEU A 34 0.67 -3.93 2.52
C LEU A 34 0.07 -2.54 2.72
N SER A 35 0.33 -1.97 3.89
CA SER A 35 0.09 -0.55 4.18
C SER A 35 1.26 0.30 3.71
N ALA A 36 1.08 1.62 3.70
CA ALA A 36 2.18 2.58 3.59
C ALA A 36 3.24 2.34 4.68
N MET A 37 4.48 2.70 4.41
CA MET A 37 5.54 2.71 5.42
C MET A 37 5.17 3.64 6.58
N SER A 38 5.53 3.25 7.80
CA SER A 38 5.28 4.03 9.02
C SER A 38 5.69 5.51 8.86
N GLY A 39 4.77 6.41 9.20
CA GLY A 39 4.93 7.86 9.10
C GLY A 39 4.65 8.44 7.71
N THR A 40 4.61 7.64 6.65
CA THR A 40 4.39 8.14 5.28
C THR A 40 3.00 8.78 5.12
N THR A 41 1.95 8.11 5.58
CA THR A 41 0.57 8.63 5.48
C THR A 41 0.44 9.99 6.18
N ASN A 42 1.04 10.14 7.38
CA ASN A 42 1.02 11.41 8.09
C ASN A 42 1.72 12.52 7.29
N THR A 43 2.88 12.23 6.70
CA THR A 43 3.59 13.20 5.85
C THR A 43 2.77 13.57 4.60
N LEU A 44 2.06 12.61 3.98
CA LEU A 44 1.19 12.87 2.82
C LEU A 44 -0.02 13.72 3.20
N VAL A 45 -0.59 13.55 4.40
CA VAL A 45 -1.63 14.43 4.95
C VAL A 45 -1.08 15.83 5.18
N GLU A 46 0.11 15.99 5.76
CA GLU A 46 0.77 17.28 5.93
C GLU A 46 0.98 18.01 4.57
N ILE A 47 1.41 17.28 3.53
CA ILE A 47 1.53 17.81 2.17
C ILE A 47 0.17 18.34 1.70
N SER A 48 -0.91 17.57 1.87
CA SER A 48 -2.26 17.97 1.52
C SER A 48 -2.73 19.22 2.28
N ASP A 49 -2.41 19.30 3.57
CA ASP A 49 -2.72 20.48 4.40
C ASP A 49 -2.03 21.75 3.90
N TYR A 50 -0.77 21.66 3.46
CA TYR A 50 -0.07 22.78 2.84
C TYR A 50 -0.72 23.20 1.51
N LEU A 51 -1.17 22.24 0.70
CA LEU A 51 -1.85 22.51 -0.56
C LEU A 51 -3.22 23.17 -0.34
N TYR A 52 -4.00 22.76 0.65
CA TYR A 52 -5.24 23.46 1.04
C TYR A 52 -4.99 24.90 1.48
N LYS A 53 -3.88 25.14 2.17
CA LYS A 53 -3.45 26.50 2.60
C LYS A 53 -2.82 27.31 1.45
N LYS A 54 -2.80 26.78 0.22
CA LYS A 54 -2.15 27.40 -0.96
C LYS A 54 -0.68 27.75 -0.71
N ASN A 55 0.03 26.87 -0.01
CA ASN A 55 1.46 26.99 0.29
C ASN A 55 2.25 25.87 -0.45
N PRO A 56 2.54 26.03 -1.75
CA PRO A 56 3.26 25.05 -2.54
C PRO A 56 4.73 24.87 -2.10
N GLU A 57 5.35 25.92 -1.54
CA GLU A 57 6.73 25.83 -1.02
C GLU A 57 6.79 24.85 0.16
N GLY A 58 5.89 24.99 1.15
CA GLY A 58 5.80 24.07 2.29
C GLY A 58 5.47 22.65 1.85
N ALA A 59 4.54 22.48 0.90
CA ALA A 59 4.23 21.16 0.34
C ALA A 59 5.48 20.52 -0.31
N ASN A 60 6.22 21.27 -1.12
CA ASN A 60 7.44 20.78 -1.77
C ASN A 60 8.55 20.43 -0.77
N GLU A 61 8.68 21.14 0.34
CA GLU A 61 9.64 20.81 1.39
C GLU A 61 9.36 19.42 1.95
N TYR A 62 8.10 19.13 2.34
CA TYR A 62 7.71 17.82 2.84
C TYR A 62 7.83 16.71 1.78
N ILE A 63 7.52 17.00 0.52
CA ILE A 63 7.74 16.08 -0.61
C ILE A 63 9.23 15.73 -0.72
N ASN A 64 10.13 16.71 -0.63
CA ASN A 64 11.58 16.49 -0.72
C ASN A 64 12.12 15.68 0.46
N ILE A 65 11.64 15.95 1.68
CA ILE A 65 12.00 15.18 2.89
C ILE A 65 11.57 13.72 2.72
N LEU A 66 10.33 13.49 2.27
CA LEU A 66 9.80 12.15 2.08
C LEU A 66 10.55 11.40 0.97
N GLU A 67 10.82 12.06 -0.16
CA GLU A 67 11.60 11.47 -1.26
C GLU A 67 13.01 11.06 -0.81
N ALA A 68 13.70 11.93 -0.07
CA ALA A 68 15.02 11.62 0.47
C ALA A 68 15.00 10.38 1.37
N LYS A 69 13.99 10.26 2.24
CA LYS A 69 13.77 9.07 3.07
C LYS A 69 13.60 7.80 2.22
N TYR A 70 12.77 7.85 1.18
CA TYR A 70 12.55 6.70 0.30
C TYR A 70 13.80 6.30 -0.48
N LYS A 71 14.59 7.28 -0.98
CA LYS A 71 15.86 7.02 -1.65
C LYS A 71 16.87 6.33 -0.72
N GLN A 72 16.99 6.79 0.53
CA GLN A 72 17.82 6.13 1.53
C GLN A 72 17.37 4.69 1.76
N HIS A 73 16.06 4.44 1.89
CA HIS A 73 15.54 3.09 2.08
C HIS A 73 15.83 2.17 0.88
N VAL A 74 15.82 2.70 -0.34
CA VAL A 74 16.20 1.94 -1.54
C VAL A 74 17.67 1.55 -1.45
N ASP A 75 18.55 2.46 -1.05
CA ASP A 75 19.98 2.19 -0.90
C ASP A 75 20.28 1.07 0.10
N GLU A 76 19.49 0.98 1.17
CA GLU A 76 19.63 -0.02 2.23
C GLU A 76 18.90 -1.35 1.92
N LEU A 77 17.86 -1.32 1.07
CA LEU A 77 17.02 -2.48 0.80
C LEU A 77 17.63 -3.43 -0.22
N TYR A 78 18.10 -2.88 -1.34
CA TYR A 78 18.56 -3.65 -2.49
C TYR A 78 20.06 -3.89 -2.50
N ASN A 79 20.44 -5.07 -3.02
CA ASN A 79 21.84 -5.47 -3.16
C ASN A 79 22.36 -5.29 -4.59
N THR A 80 21.47 -5.25 -5.61
CA THR A 80 21.85 -5.16 -7.02
C THR A 80 21.53 -3.78 -7.58
N ASP A 81 22.39 -3.27 -8.44
CA ASP A 81 22.20 -1.98 -9.10
C ASP A 81 20.96 -1.97 -10.00
N GLU A 82 20.61 -3.10 -10.63
CA GLU A 82 19.45 -3.23 -11.49
C GLU A 82 18.15 -2.87 -10.75
N TYR A 83 17.87 -3.56 -9.64
CA TYR A 83 16.64 -3.33 -8.88
C TYR A 83 16.67 -2.01 -8.11
N LYS A 84 17.86 -1.58 -7.68
CA LYS A 84 18.05 -0.25 -7.09
C LYS A 84 17.65 0.84 -8.07
N GLN A 85 18.20 0.86 -9.29
CA GLN A 85 17.91 1.86 -10.31
C GLN A 85 16.44 1.82 -10.74
N LYS A 86 15.91 0.63 -11.02
CA LYS A 86 14.49 0.43 -11.34
C LYS A 86 13.57 1.05 -10.28
N THR A 87 13.86 0.84 -9.00
CA THR A 87 13.04 1.37 -7.92
C THR A 87 13.24 2.87 -7.72
N LEU A 88 14.44 3.39 -7.89
CA LEU A 88 14.70 4.84 -7.86
C LEU A 88 13.98 5.58 -8.98
N GLU A 89 13.94 5.03 -10.19
CA GLU A 89 13.18 5.60 -11.32
C GLU A 89 11.67 5.62 -11.03
N PHE A 90 11.15 4.54 -10.47
CA PHE A 90 9.75 4.49 -10.03
C PHE A 90 9.46 5.55 -8.95
N ILE A 91 10.28 5.61 -7.88
CA ILE A 91 10.15 6.61 -6.82
C ILE A 91 10.18 8.03 -7.39
N LYS A 92 11.15 8.33 -8.25
CA LYS A 92 11.24 9.63 -8.90
C LYS A 92 9.94 10.00 -9.62
N LYS A 93 9.37 9.08 -10.40
CA LYS A 93 8.11 9.29 -11.13
C LYS A 93 6.96 9.60 -10.18
N GLU A 94 6.81 8.85 -9.09
CA GLU A 94 5.73 9.06 -8.12
C GLU A 94 5.91 10.39 -7.36
N PHE A 95 7.13 10.77 -7.01
CA PHE A 95 7.39 12.07 -6.38
C PHE A 95 7.25 13.25 -7.36
N ASP A 96 7.60 13.08 -8.63
CA ASP A 96 7.30 14.09 -9.67
C ASP A 96 5.78 14.23 -9.86
N TYR A 97 5.03 13.14 -9.76
CA TYR A 97 3.56 13.19 -9.76
C TYR A 97 3.01 13.94 -8.55
N LEU A 98 3.52 13.68 -7.33
CA LEU A 98 3.15 14.45 -6.13
C LEU A 98 3.42 15.96 -6.32
N ARG A 99 4.57 16.34 -6.90
CA ARG A 99 4.89 17.74 -7.20
C ARG A 99 3.93 18.37 -8.21
N SER A 100 3.31 17.61 -9.08
CA SER A 100 2.37 18.15 -10.05
C SER A 100 1.14 18.79 -9.40
N PHE A 101 0.72 18.30 -8.23
CA PHE A 101 -0.40 18.85 -7.46
C PHE A 101 -0.13 20.25 -6.87
N THR A 102 1.14 20.66 -6.76
CA THR A 102 1.49 22.00 -6.27
C THR A 102 1.17 23.13 -7.26
N LYS A 103 0.82 22.78 -8.51
CA LYS A 103 0.62 23.73 -9.61
C LYS A 103 -0.85 23.96 -9.99
N GLY A 104 -1.78 23.22 -9.37
CA GLY A 104 -3.19 23.21 -9.75
C GLY A 104 -4.14 23.62 -8.64
N ILE A 105 -5.43 23.44 -8.91
CA ILE A 105 -6.47 23.50 -7.89
C ILE A 105 -6.39 22.22 -7.08
N PHE A 106 -6.46 22.35 -5.76
CA PHE A 106 -6.38 21.23 -4.83
C PHE A 106 -7.73 21.04 -4.13
N THR A 107 -8.25 19.84 -4.20
CA THR A 107 -9.55 19.46 -3.63
C THR A 107 -9.43 18.12 -2.89
N MET A 108 -10.51 17.67 -2.29
CA MET A 108 -10.56 16.36 -1.63
C MET A 108 -10.26 15.18 -2.57
N PHE A 109 -10.42 15.35 -3.88
CA PHE A 109 -10.10 14.29 -4.85
C PHE A 109 -8.58 14.12 -4.99
N GLU A 110 -7.85 15.24 -5.11
CA GLU A 110 -6.39 15.21 -5.17
C GLU A 110 -5.80 14.74 -3.83
N GLU A 111 -6.39 15.11 -2.68
CA GLU A 111 -5.98 14.62 -1.37
C GLU A 111 -6.02 13.10 -1.29
N LYS A 112 -7.12 12.46 -1.73
CA LYS A 112 -7.24 11.01 -1.73
C LYS A 112 -6.18 10.33 -2.57
N ILE A 113 -5.83 10.93 -3.72
CA ILE A 113 -4.74 10.45 -4.58
C ILE A 113 -3.39 10.56 -3.86
N ILE A 114 -3.11 11.72 -3.26
CA ILE A 114 -1.85 11.96 -2.53
C ILE A 114 -1.71 10.98 -1.38
N VAL A 115 -2.72 10.87 -0.53
CA VAL A 115 -2.68 10.02 0.67
C VAL A 115 -2.49 8.54 0.30
N GLY A 116 -3.03 8.10 -0.83
CA GLY A 116 -2.86 6.73 -1.33
C GLY A 116 -1.47 6.40 -1.90
N GLN A 117 -0.59 7.40 -2.10
CA GLN A 117 0.75 7.14 -2.64
C GLN A 117 1.64 6.31 -1.73
N GLY A 118 1.39 6.34 -0.43
CA GLY A 118 2.17 5.58 0.53
C GLY A 118 2.12 4.08 0.30
N GLU A 119 0.95 3.54 0.02
CA GLU A 119 0.74 2.12 -0.29
C GLU A 119 1.31 1.74 -1.66
N ILE A 120 1.21 2.63 -2.63
CA ILE A 120 1.80 2.44 -3.97
C ILE A 120 3.33 2.33 -3.87
N LEU A 121 3.96 3.22 -3.11
CA LEU A 121 5.40 3.21 -2.90
C LEU A 121 5.87 1.94 -2.17
N SER A 122 5.26 1.60 -1.03
CA SER A 122 5.69 0.45 -0.22
C SER A 122 5.53 -0.88 -0.95
N THR A 123 4.42 -1.09 -1.66
CA THR A 123 4.15 -2.33 -2.38
C THR A 123 5.09 -2.53 -3.56
N ASN A 124 5.43 -1.47 -4.29
CA ASN A 124 6.43 -1.55 -5.36
C ASN A 124 7.83 -1.89 -4.83
N MET A 125 8.24 -1.28 -3.71
CA MET A 125 9.52 -1.59 -3.09
C MET A 125 9.61 -3.06 -2.67
N VAL A 126 8.59 -3.58 -1.98
CA VAL A 126 8.59 -4.99 -1.54
C VAL A 126 8.52 -5.94 -2.73
N THR A 127 7.72 -5.62 -3.76
CA THR A 127 7.65 -6.45 -4.98
C THR A 127 8.98 -6.51 -5.69
N ASN A 128 9.65 -5.37 -5.91
CA ASN A 128 10.96 -5.35 -6.55
C ASN A 128 12.01 -6.09 -5.71
N TYR A 129 11.95 -6.01 -4.37
CA TYR A 129 12.85 -6.76 -3.51
C TYR A 129 12.62 -8.28 -3.61
N LEU A 130 11.36 -8.74 -3.64
CA LEU A 130 11.04 -10.15 -3.89
C LEU A 130 11.62 -10.64 -5.21
N LEU A 131 11.48 -9.85 -6.28
CA LEU A 131 12.01 -10.19 -7.60
C LEU A 131 13.54 -10.21 -7.60
N GLU A 132 14.21 -9.27 -6.92
CA GLU A 132 15.66 -9.28 -6.73
C GLU A 132 16.14 -10.57 -6.05
N GLN A 133 15.38 -11.05 -5.06
CA GLN A 133 15.69 -12.29 -4.35
C GLN A 133 15.31 -13.56 -5.14
N GLY A 134 14.79 -13.43 -6.37
CA GLY A 134 14.44 -14.54 -7.25
C GLY A 134 13.08 -15.19 -6.95
N TYR A 135 12.23 -14.58 -6.12
CA TYR A 135 10.92 -15.13 -5.82
C TYR A 135 9.92 -14.90 -6.97
N ASN A 136 9.03 -15.86 -7.17
CA ASN A 136 7.98 -15.81 -8.18
C ASN A 136 6.81 -14.93 -7.70
N ALA A 137 7.02 -13.62 -7.68
CA ALA A 137 6.06 -12.63 -7.18
C ALA A 137 5.54 -11.70 -8.27
N ALA A 138 4.38 -11.09 -8.03
CA ALA A 138 3.82 -10.04 -8.88
C ALA A 138 3.04 -9.02 -8.05
N LEU A 139 2.96 -7.78 -8.56
CA LEU A 139 2.08 -6.73 -8.04
C LEU A 139 0.73 -6.80 -8.76
N ILE A 140 -0.36 -6.81 -8.03
CA ILE A 140 -1.73 -6.61 -8.53
C ILE A 140 -2.25 -5.27 -7.97
N PRO A 141 -2.45 -4.24 -8.81
CA PRO A 141 -2.84 -2.92 -8.34
C PRO A 141 -4.26 -2.91 -7.76
N ALA A 142 -4.42 -2.42 -6.52
CA ALA A 142 -5.72 -2.38 -5.87
C ALA A 142 -6.76 -1.55 -6.64
N LEU A 143 -6.34 -0.47 -7.30
CA LEU A 143 -7.22 0.38 -8.11
C LEU A 143 -7.83 -0.32 -9.32
N GLU A 144 -7.36 -1.51 -9.69
CA GLU A 144 -7.93 -2.29 -10.80
C GLU A 144 -9.09 -3.20 -10.36
N TYR A 145 -9.25 -3.44 -9.04
CA TYR A 145 -10.28 -4.35 -8.55
C TYR A 145 -10.98 -3.90 -7.27
N MET A 146 -10.38 -3.00 -6.47
CA MET A 146 -11.00 -2.53 -5.23
C MET A 146 -11.91 -1.34 -5.51
N ARG A 147 -13.21 -1.48 -5.20
CA ARG A 147 -14.22 -0.44 -5.45
C ARG A 147 -15.24 -0.37 -4.32
N THR A 148 -15.73 0.84 -4.04
CA THR A 148 -16.94 1.09 -3.24
C THR A 148 -18.13 1.42 -4.14
N ASP A 149 -19.32 1.15 -3.65
CA ASP A 149 -20.58 1.52 -4.28
C ASP A 149 -20.93 3.01 -4.08
N LYS A 150 -22.12 3.42 -4.50
CA LYS A 150 -22.61 4.80 -4.38
C LYS A 150 -22.83 5.26 -2.93
N ASN A 151 -22.93 4.32 -2.00
CA ASN A 151 -23.10 4.59 -0.57
C ASN A 151 -21.76 4.62 0.17
N GLY A 152 -20.64 4.36 -0.54
CA GLY A 152 -19.31 4.24 0.06
C GLY A 152 -19.03 2.86 0.67
N GLU A 153 -19.91 1.88 0.47
CA GLU A 153 -19.73 0.52 0.95
C GLU A 153 -18.96 -0.32 -0.08
N PRO A 154 -18.13 -1.30 0.33
CA PRO A 154 -17.40 -2.15 -0.59
C PRO A 154 -18.33 -2.92 -1.54
N ASP A 155 -18.07 -2.83 -2.84
CA ASP A 155 -18.76 -3.58 -3.87
C ASP A 155 -18.14 -4.98 -4.02
N LEU A 156 -18.55 -5.91 -3.15
CA LEU A 156 -17.93 -7.24 -3.06
C LEU A 156 -18.08 -8.07 -4.34
N GLU A 157 -19.18 -7.90 -5.09
CA GLU A 157 -19.35 -8.62 -6.37
C GLU A 157 -18.35 -8.13 -7.41
N TYR A 158 -18.21 -6.81 -7.53
CA TYR A 158 -17.21 -6.22 -8.42
C TYR A 158 -15.79 -6.63 -8.01
N ILE A 159 -15.47 -6.55 -6.72
CA ILE A 159 -14.15 -6.93 -6.20
C ILE A 159 -13.84 -8.38 -6.55
N ARG A 160 -14.80 -9.29 -6.36
CA ARG A 160 -14.66 -10.72 -6.69
C ARG A 160 -14.40 -10.96 -8.19
N GLU A 161 -15.17 -10.29 -9.04
CA GLU A 161 -15.02 -10.40 -10.48
C GLU A 161 -13.64 -9.87 -10.92
N LYS A 162 -13.30 -8.65 -10.48
CA LYS A 162 -12.10 -7.95 -10.97
C LYS A 162 -10.80 -8.50 -10.41
N ILE A 163 -10.75 -8.91 -9.15
CA ILE A 163 -9.55 -9.56 -8.60
C ILE A 163 -9.27 -10.88 -9.32
N LYS A 164 -10.31 -11.64 -9.69
CA LYS A 164 -10.15 -12.84 -10.48
C LYS A 164 -9.50 -12.53 -11.85
N VAL A 165 -9.95 -11.47 -12.51
CA VAL A 165 -9.35 -11.03 -13.79
C VAL A 165 -7.87 -10.70 -13.61
N GLN A 166 -7.49 -10.01 -12.52
CA GLN A 166 -6.09 -9.68 -12.23
C GLN A 166 -5.24 -10.94 -12.01
N LEU A 167 -5.74 -11.90 -11.24
CA LEU A 167 -5.05 -13.16 -10.98
C LEU A 167 -4.91 -14.03 -12.24
N ASP A 168 -5.97 -14.10 -13.05
CA ASP A 168 -5.98 -14.84 -14.31
C ASP A 168 -5.04 -14.23 -15.37
N ALA A 169 -4.81 -12.91 -15.32
CA ALA A 169 -3.89 -12.21 -16.23
C ALA A 169 -2.40 -12.50 -15.93
N ILE A 170 -2.07 -12.87 -14.69
CA ILE A 170 -0.71 -13.19 -14.27
C ILE A 170 -0.70 -14.52 -13.48
N PRO A 171 -1.04 -15.63 -14.12
CA PRO A 171 -1.22 -16.90 -13.42
C PRO A 171 0.11 -17.48 -12.92
N GLY A 172 0.03 -18.38 -11.96
CA GLY A 172 1.16 -19.19 -11.51
C GLY A 172 2.17 -18.45 -10.64
N LYS A 173 1.79 -17.33 -10.04
CA LYS A 173 2.63 -16.67 -9.03
C LYS A 173 2.41 -17.31 -7.67
N ASP A 174 3.49 -17.39 -6.89
CA ASP A 174 3.43 -17.86 -5.52
C ASP A 174 2.98 -16.73 -4.58
N ILE A 175 3.39 -15.49 -4.89
CA ILE A 175 3.12 -14.31 -4.08
C ILE A 175 2.55 -13.19 -4.96
N TYR A 176 1.35 -12.72 -4.62
CA TYR A 176 0.75 -11.52 -5.18
C TYR A 176 0.79 -10.41 -4.13
N ILE A 177 1.45 -9.31 -4.44
CA ILE A 177 1.50 -8.12 -3.57
C ILE A 177 0.41 -7.15 -4.02
N THR A 178 -0.27 -6.51 -3.07
CA THR A 178 -1.27 -5.48 -3.37
C THR A 178 -1.32 -4.40 -2.29
N GLN A 179 -1.87 -3.24 -2.67
CA GLN A 179 -2.08 -2.13 -1.76
C GLN A 179 -3.29 -2.39 -0.85
N GLY A 180 -3.15 -2.08 0.43
CA GLY A 180 -4.29 -1.86 1.30
C GLY A 180 -4.85 -0.45 1.17
N PHE A 181 -5.96 -0.15 1.81
CA PHE A 181 -6.53 1.18 1.99
C PHE A 181 -7.06 1.87 0.73
N ILE A 182 -6.35 1.82 -0.40
CA ILE A 182 -6.76 2.53 -1.63
C ILE A 182 -7.84 1.75 -2.41
N CYS A 183 -8.77 2.49 -2.99
CA CYS A 183 -9.84 1.93 -3.83
C CYS A 183 -10.28 2.94 -4.90
N ARG A 184 -11.25 2.57 -5.72
CA ARG A 184 -12.04 3.52 -6.50
C ARG A 184 -13.44 3.66 -5.89
N ASN A 185 -14.05 4.81 -6.05
CA ASN A 185 -15.48 4.97 -5.76
C ASN A 185 -16.34 4.43 -6.92
N ALA A 186 -17.66 4.51 -6.76
CA ALA A 186 -18.62 4.06 -7.78
C ALA A 186 -18.50 4.80 -9.12
N TYR A 187 -17.87 5.95 -9.15
CA TYR A 187 -17.67 6.78 -10.36
C TYR A 187 -16.30 6.54 -11.01
N GLY A 188 -15.48 5.65 -10.44
CA GLY A 188 -14.16 5.32 -10.95
C GLY A 188 -13.04 6.26 -10.48
N GLU A 189 -13.34 7.24 -9.62
CA GLU A 189 -12.35 8.14 -9.04
C GLU A 189 -11.56 7.43 -7.93
N VAL A 190 -10.31 7.84 -7.72
CA VAL A 190 -9.50 7.32 -6.61
C VAL A 190 -10.14 7.72 -5.29
N ASP A 191 -10.27 6.75 -4.42
CA ASP A 191 -10.81 6.89 -3.08
C ASP A 191 -10.01 6.04 -2.08
N ASN A 192 -10.26 6.25 -0.82
CA ASN A 192 -9.60 5.57 0.27
C ASN A 192 -10.64 4.96 1.19
N LEU A 193 -10.42 3.72 1.62
CA LEU A 193 -11.21 3.11 2.67
C LEU A 193 -10.97 3.84 4.00
N GLN A 194 -11.93 3.79 4.90
CA GLN A 194 -11.84 4.47 6.20
C GLN A 194 -10.71 3.88 7.08
N ARG A 195 -10.53 4.42 8.28
CA ARG A 195 -9.53 3.96 9.26
C ARG A 195 -9.58 2.43 9.42
N GLY A 196 -8.42 1.78 9.46
CA GLY A 196 -8.31 0.32 9.40
C GLY A 196 -8.41 -0.24 7.97
N GLY A 197 -8.40 0.63 6.95
CA GLY A 197 -8.67 0.28 5.56
C GLY A 197 -7.81 -0.85 5.01
N SER A 198 -6.55 -1.02 5.45
CA SER A 198 -5.73 -2.14 4.99
C SER A 198 -6.16 -3.50 5.57
N ASP A 199 -6.63 -3.54 6.84
CA ASP A 199 -7.19 -4.75 7.45
C ASP A 199 -8.51 -5.10 6.75
N TYR A 200 -9.32 -4.09 6.49
CA TYR A 200 -10.56 -4.24 5.75
C TYR A 200 -10.32 -4.70 4.32
N THR A 201 -9.32 -4.15 3.62
CA THR A 201 -8.88 -4.62 2.30
C THR A 201 -8.57 -6.12 2.32
N ALA A 202 -7.79 -6.59 3.31
CA ALA A 202 -7.44 -8.00 3.43
C ALA A 202 -8.66 -8.89 3.66
N SER A 203 -9.61 -8.43 4.47
CA SER A 203 -10.87 -9.15 4.73
C SER A 203 -11.72 -9.25 3.47
N LEU A 204 -11.85 -8.16 2.70
CA LEU A 204 -12.60 -8.12 1.44
C LEU A 204 -11.97 -9.02 0.38
N ILE A 205 -10.65 -8.98 0.23
CA ILE A 205 -9.91 -9.87 -0.68
C ILE A 205 -10.13 -11.32 -0.26
N GLY A 206 -9.97 -11.62 1.03
CA GLY A 206 -10.17 -12.98 1.54
C GLY A 206 -11.57 -13.54 1.25
N ALA A 207 -12.60 -12.72 1.42
CA ALA A 207 -13.98 -13.07 1.06
C ALA A 207 -14.16 -13.22 -0.47
N ALA A 208 -13.53 -12.35 -1.27
CA ALA A 208 -13.64 -12.36 -2.73
C ALA A 208 -13.00 -13.59 -3.36
N VAL A 209 -11.84 -14.05 -2.86
CA VAL A 209 -11.10 -15.21 -3.39
C VAL A 209 -11.42 -16.52 -2.66
N ASN A 210 -12.33 -16.53 -1.69
CA ASN A 210 -12.60 -17.66 -0.80
C ASN A 210 -11.29 -18.19 -0.17
N ALA A 211 -10.53 -17.28 0.45
CA ALA A 211 -9.26 -17.61 1.06
C ALA A 211 -9.41 -18.70 2.14
N SER A 212 -8.46 -19.62 2.20
CA SER A 212 -8.43 -20.63 3.27
C SER A 212 -8.11 -20.04 4.63
N GLU A 213 -7.44 -18.87 4.64
CA GLU A 213 -7.02 -18.19 5.86
C GLU A 213 -6.78 -16.70 5.56
N ILE A 214 -7.12 -15.83 6.52
CA ILE A 214 -6.80 -14.41 6.51
C ILE A 214 -5.97 -14.13 7.76
N GLN A 215 -4.76 -13.62 7.59
CA GLN A 215 -3.83 -13.30 8.68
C GLN A 215 -3.61 -11.77 8.72
N ILE A 216 -3.89 -11.17 9.87
CA ILE A 216 -3.61 -9.76 10.14
C ILE A 216 -2.39 -9.69 11.07
N TRP A 217 -1.25 -9.32 10.49
CA TRP A 217 0.01 -9.17 11.22
C TRP A 217 0.13 -7.74 11.76
N THR A 218 0.35 -7.62 13.04
CA THR A 218 0.43 -6.35 13.77
C THR A 218 1.52 -6.40 14.83
N ASP A 219 1.83 -5.26 15.43
CA ASP A 219 2.81 -5.09 16.51
C ASP A 219 2.20 -5.23 17.91
N ILE A 220 0.96 -5.73 18.00
CA ILE A 220 0.27 -6.10 19.24
C ILE A 220 -0.01 -7.60 19.26
N ASP A 221 -0.30 -8.16 20.43
CA ASP A 221 -0.44 -9.60 20.70
C ASP A 221 -1.78 -10.22 20.24
N GLY A 222 -2.65 -9.44 19.63
CA GLY A 222 -3.91 -9.94 19.07
C GLY A 222 -4.99 -8.90 18.90
N MET A 223 -6.20 -9.35 18.59
CA MET A 223 -7.38 -8.52 18.49
C MET A 223 -7.97 -8.26 19.88
N HIS A 224 -8.09 -7.00 20.25
CA HIS A 224 -8.65 -6.57 21.52
C HIS A 224 -9.98 -5.82 21.29
N ASN A 225 -10.92 -5.98 22.21
CA ASN A 225 -12.15 -5.19 22.23
C ASN A 225 -11.93 -3.79 22.82
N ASN A 226 -10.80 -3.57 23.51
CA ASN A 226 -10.35 -2.30 24.05
C ASN A 226 -8.84 -2.13 23.78
N ASP A 227 -8.35 -0.91 23.87
CA ASP A 227 -6.90 -0.66 23.78
C ASP A 227 -6.22 -1.11 25.09
N PRO A 228 -5.35 -2.13 25.07
CA PRO A 228 -4.73 -2.67 26.28
C PRO A 228 -3.78 -1.69 26.99
N ARG A 229 -3.44 -0.56 26.34
CA ARG A 229 -2.64 0.51 26.94
C ARG A 229 -3.45 1.39 27.91
N TYR A 230 -4.78 1.38 27.82
CA TYR A 230 -5.69 2.20 28.59
C TYR A 230 -6.65 1.41 29.48
N VAL A 231 -6.89 0.15 29.14
CA VAL A 231 -7.81 -0.73 29.87
C VAL A 231 -7.05 -1.99 30.28
N GLU A 232 -6.84 -2.17 31.58
CA GLU A 232 -6.29 -3.41 32.14
C GLU A 232 -7.28 -4.55 31.95
N ASN A 233 -6.77 -5.75 31.66
CA ASN A 233 -7.56 -7.00 31.53
C ASN A 233 -8.07 -7.50 32.88
#